data_88156949658dbde702c88c41ca347ea9
#
_entry.id   88156949658dbde702c88c41ca347ea9
#
_cell.length_a   1.000
_cell.length_b   1.000
_cell.length_c   1.000
_cell.angle_alpha   90.00
_cell.angle_beta   90.00
_cell.angle_gamma   90.00
#
_symmetry.space_group_name_H-M   'P 1'
#
loop_
_entity.id
_entity.type
_entity.pdbx_description
1 polymer ?
#
loop_
_entity_poly.entity_id
_entity_poly.type
_entity_poly.pdbx_seq_one_letter_code
_entity_poly.pdbx_strand_id
1 'polypeptide(L)'
;MDASALKEGFLGQKLISLPKSIINIAKNNPITKNFYITDLGHYPKANHHYRRRKRGSNEYILIYCTKGQGEIILDDIKYIISPNEFFIIPKKVKHEYRADESDPWTIYWFHFNGVLAKELFQRYKATDAKNYKNTPFSKEKIILFEKIFNLFDHNNLENQIEYANLLSLSFISTFIYQDSDFKVNRSDNDNIINSIKNFLLDNLDKNFTLDEVANKFNYSKSYLHTKFKSNTGYPIMVFFNLKKTQKACEYLNYTDLSIKEISYKIGFDDPLYFSRIFKNFMGKSPRNYKKDQIK
;
A
#
# COMPACT_ATOMS: atom_id res chain seq x y z
N MET A 1 -18.83 16.35 34.09
CA MET A 1 -18.52 16.66 32.67
C MET A 1 -17.91 18.05 32.65
N ASP A 2 -16.69 18.15 32.18
CA ASP A 2 -15.99 19.43 32.12
C ASP A 2 -16.73 20.36 31.19
N ALA A 3 -17.13 21.54 31.64
CA ALA A 3 -17.95 22.50 30.88
C ALA A 3 -17.22 23.05 29.65
N SER A 4 -15.92 22.75 29.51
CA SER A 4 -15.03 23.19 28.41
C SER A 4 -14.88 22.19 27.28
N ALA A 5 -15.39 20.95 27.43
CA ALA A 5 -15.15 19.87 26.46
C ALA A 5 -15.89 20.12 25.12
N LEU A 6 -15.12 20.28 24.02
CA LEU A 6 -15.63 20.57 22.69
C LEU A 6 -15.59 19.30 21.79
N LYS A 7 -16.66 19.11 21.04
CA LYS A 7 -16.69 18.06 19.99
C LYS A 7 -16.28 18.61 18.64
N GLU A 8 -16.53 19.87 18.39
CA GLU A 8 -16.38 20.62 17.14
C GLU A 8 -16.29 22.11 17.46
N GLY A 9 -16.01 22.97 16.49
CA GLY A 9 -15.96 24.41 16.64
C GLY A 9 -14.56 25.00 16.79
N PHE A 10 -13.55 24.27 16.28
CA PHE A 10 -12.14 24.72 16.30
C PHE A 10 -11.90 25.76 15.20
N LEU A 11 -11.12 26.77 15.50
CA LEU A 11 -10.74 27.80 14.52
C LEU A 11 -10.02 27.15 13.32
N GLY A 12 -10.55 27.35 12.11
CA GLY A 12 -10.00 26.79 10.88
C GLY A 12 -10.29 25.30 10.69
N GLN A 13 -11.22 24.71 11.45
CA GLN A 13 -11.62 23.33 11.23
C GLN A 13 -12.22 23.11 9.85
N LYS A 14 -12.02 21.94 9.30
CA LYS A 14 -12.72 21.40 8.14
C LYS A 14 -13.44 20.12 8.56
N LEU A 15 -14.71 20.01 8.22
CA LEU A 15 -15.53 18.84 8.57
C LEU A 15 -16.56 18.59 7.48
N ILE A 16 -16.64 17.36 7.01
CA ILE A 16 -17.74 16.85 6.20
C ILE A 16 -18.29 15.60 6.87
N SER A 17 -19.60 15.62 7.13
CA SER A 17 -20.37 14.43 7.49
C SER A 17 -21.31 14.13 6.33
N LEU A 18 -21.07 13.04 5.63
CA LEU A 18 -21.81 12.71 4.41
C LEU A 18 -23.27 12.37 4.71
N PRO A 19 -24.23 12.94 3.97
CA PRO A 19 -25.63 12.58 4.09
C PRO A 19 -25.87 11.09 3.84
N LYS A 20 -26.90 10.50 4.47
CA LYS A 20 -27.27 9.11 4.26
C LYS A 20 -27.52 8.74 2.79
N SER A 21 -28.06 9.67 2.00
CA SER A 21 -28.24 9.49 0.55
C SER A 21 -26.93 9.22 -0.15
N ILE A 22 -25.90 10.03 0.11
CA ILE A 22 -24.56 9.88 -0.48
C ILE A 22 -23.88 8.57 0.00
N ILE A 23 -23.99 8.26 1.29
CA ILE A 23 -23.48 6.99 1.83
C ILE A 23 -24.19 5.80 1.16
N ASN A 24 -25.48 5.89 0.89
CA ASN A 24 -26.21 4.82 0.21
C ASN A 24 -25.78 4.66 -1.26
N ILE A 25 -25.49 5.75 -1.98
CA ILE A 25 -24.89 5.68 -3.32
C ILE A 25 -23.57 4.91 -3.24
N ALA A 26 -22.66 5.31 -2.35
CA ALA A 26 -21.36 4.65 -2.21
C ALA A 26 -21.48 3.16 -1.82
N LYS A 27 -22.44 2.78 -0.98
CA LYS A 27 -22.69 1.39 -0.57
C LYS A 27 -23.21 0.49 -1.68
N ASN A 28 -23.97 1.03 -2.62
CA ASN A 28 -24.60 0.27 -3.69
C ASN A 28 -23.79 0.32 -4.99
N ASN A 29 -22.86 1.24 -5.12
CA ASN A 29 -22.03 1.41 -6.30
C ASN A 29 -21.00 0.25 -6.39
N PRO A 30 -20.86 -0.43 -7.55
CA PRO A 30 -19.94 -1.55 -7.73
C PRO A 30 -18.48 -1.26 -7.40
N ILE A 31 -18.03 -0.01 -7.58
CA ILE A 31 -16.64 0.43 -7.37
C ILE A 31 -16.36 0.66 -5.88
N THR A 32 -17.31 1.30 -5.16
CA THR A 32 -17.07 1.81 -3.81
C THR A 32 -17.69 0.98 -2.69
N LYS A 33 -18.61 0.07 -2.97
CA LYS A 33 -19.34 -0.74 -1.96
C LYS A 33 -18.44 -1.47 -0.95
N ASN A 34 -17.23 -1.82 -1.36
CA ASN A 34 -16.28 -2.52 -0.51
C ASN A 34 -15.43 -1.59 0.38
N PHE A 35 -15.39 -0.29 0.04
CA PHE A 35 -14.70 0.74 0.81
C PHE A 35 -15.34 2.11 0.53
N TYR A 36 -15.81 2.79 1.56
CA TYR A 36 -16.39 4.13 1.47
C TYR A 36 -16.19 4.92 2.75
N ILE A 37 -16.14 6.24 2.60
CA ILE A 37 -16.04 7.22 3.67
C ILE A 37 -17.46 7.61 4.14
N THR A 38 -17.61 7.91 5.42
CA THR A 38 -18.82 8.47 5.99
C THR A 38 -18.62 9.88 6.51
N ASP A 39 -17.44 10.14 7.06
CA ASP A 39 -17.06 11.44 7.63
C ASP A 39 -15.56 11.65 7.44
N LEU A 40 -15.14 12.90 7.30
CA LEU A 40 -13.73 13.27 7.29
C LEU A 40 -13.54 14.70 7.77
N GLY A 41 -12.35 14.99 8.28
CA GLY A 41 -12.06 16.36 8.72
C GLY A 41 -10.61 16.60 9.09
N HIS A 42 -10.32 17.86 9.29
CA HIS A 42 -9.09 18.42 9.81
C HIS A 42 -9.38 19.37 10.94
N TYR A 43 -8.81 19.13 12.10
CA TYR A 43 -8.93 19.97 13.29
C TYR A 43 -7.56 20.54 13.65
N PRO A 44 -7.29 21.82 13.29
CA PRO A 44 -6.05 22.48 13.68
C PRO A 44 -6.11 22.89 15.16
N LYS A 45 -5.05 22.58 15.92
CA LYS A 45 -4.92 22.94 17.34
C LYS A 45 -6.23 22.80 18.11
N ALA A 46 -6.77 21.58 18.14
CA ALA A 46 -8.12 21.27 18.62
C ALA A 46 -8.23 21.41 20.16
N ASN A 47 -8.20 22.65 20.67
CA ASN A 47 -8.29 22.97 22.10
C ASN A 47 -9.56 22.33 22.70
N HIS A 48 -9.43 21.68 23.84
CA HIS A 48 -10.53 21.04 24.56
C HIS A 48 -11.29 19.98 23.76
N HIS A 49 -10.69 19.46 22.67
CA HIS A 49 -11.32 18.41 21.89
C HIS A 49 -11.53 17.17 22.76
N TYR A 50 -12.78 16.72 22.84
CA TYR A 50 -13.16 15.55 23.63
C TYR A 50 -14.30 14.81 22.97
N ARG A 51 -14.16 13.51 22.83
CA ARG A 51 -15.21 12.62 22.33
C ARG A 51 -15.22 11.29 23.09
N ARG A 52 -16.39 10.88 23.52
CA ARG A 52 -16.60 9.57 24.18
C ARG A 52 -17.73 8.81 23.50
N ARG A 53 -17.46 7.54 23.14
CA ARG A 53 -18.44 6.62 22.55
C ARG A 53 -18.50 5.33 23.37
N LYS A 54 -19.45 5.26 24.30
CA LYS A 54 -19.64 4.11 25.20
C LYS A 54 -19.93 2.79 24.49
N ARG A 55 -20.57 2.83 23.30
CA ARG A 55 -20.92 1.68 22.46
C ARG A 55 -20.08 1.57 21.20
N GLY A 56 -18.99 2.34 21.12
CA GLY A 56 -18.15 2.45 19.93
C GLY A 56 -18.81 3.19 18.77
N SER A 57 -18.19 3.11 17.60
CA SER A 57 -18.70 3.60 16.31
C SER A 57 -19.05 2.42 15.40
N ASN A 58 -19.94 2.63 14.44
CA ASN A 58 -20.21 1.63 13.39
C ASN A 58 -19.18 1.66 12.26
N GLU A 59 -18.29 2.63 12.26
CA GLU A 59 -17.19 2.84 11.31
C GLU A 59 -15.84 2.59 11.97
N TYR A 60 -14.82 2.32 11.17
CA TYR A 60 -13.42 2.48 11.57
C TYR A 60 -13.08 3.97 11.56
N ILE A 61 -12.23 4.42 12.51
CA ILE A 61 -11.83 5.82 12.61
C ILE A 61 -10.32 5.88 12.54
N LEU A 62 -9.77 6.49 11.48
CA LEU A 62 -8.38 6.89 11.40
C LEU A 62 -8.23 8.26 12.07
N ILE A 63 -7.28 8.41 12.98
CA ILE A 63 -6.80 9.68 13.53
C ILE A 63 -5.30 9.77 13.24
N TYR A 64 -4.87 10.80 12.53
CA TYR A 64 -3.48 11.12 12.23
C TYR A 64 -3.11 12.45 12.85
N CYS A 65 -2.16 12.45 13.77
CA CYS A 65 -1.63 13.64 14.43
C CYS A 65 -0.44 14.21 13.67
N THR A 66 -0.48 15.52 13.39
CA THR A 66 0.61 16.24 12.71
C THR A 66 1.36 17.21 13.61
N LYS A 67 0.70 17.72 14.67
CA LYS A 67 1.29 18.62 15.68
C LYS A 67 0.59 18.41 17.00
N GLY A 68 1.24 18.80 18.10
CA GLY A 68 0.69 18.67 19.44
C GLY A 68 0.48 17.23 19.86
N GLN A 69 -0.28 17.00 20.91
CA GLN A 69 -0.54 15.67 21.46
C GLN A 69 -2.01 15.46 21.81
N GLY A 70 -2.38 14.21 21.92
CA GLY A 70 -3.67 13.79 22.44
C GLY A 70 -3.63 12.37 22.96
N GLU A 71 -4.72 11.94 23.57
CA GLU A 71 -4.83 10.57 24.04
C GLU A 71 -6.07 9.88 23.48
N ILE A 72 -5.92 8.58 23.25
CA ILE A 72 -7.01 7.67 22.87
C ILE A 72 -7.09 6.60 23.94
N ILE A 73 -8.27 6.39 24.51
CA ILE A 73 -8.56 5.30 25.43
C ILE A 73 -9.43 4.31 24.67
N LEU A 74 -8.91 3.11 24.45
CA LEU A 74 -9.61 2.02 23.76
C LEU A 74 -9.72 0.84 24.72
N ASP A 75 -10.94 0.42 25.04
CA ASP A 75 -11.18 -0.69 26.00
C ASP A 75 -10.39 -0.49 27.30
N ASP A 76 -10.43 0.73 27.86
CA ASP A 76 -9.77 1.15 29.08
C ASP A 76 -8.21 1.18 29.01
N ILE A 77 -7.62 0.92 27.85
CA ILE A 77 -6.18 1.06 27.61
C ILE A 77 -5.90 2.44 26.99
N LYS A 78 -4.97 3.17 27.62
CA LYS A 78 -4.56 4.51 27.22
C LYS A 78 -3.40 4.48 26.22
N TYR A 79 -3.52 5.26 25.14
CA TYR A 79 -2.51 5.50 24.13
C TYR A 79 -2.29 6.98 23.99
N ILE A 80 -1.04 7.45 24.10
CA ILE A 80 -0.65 8.82 23.78
C ILE A 80 -0.31 8.87 22.29
N ILE A 81 -0.84 9.85 21.59
CA ILE A 81 -0.64 10.08 20.16
C ILE A 81 0.10 11.40 19.98
N SER A 82 1.29 11.30 19.43
CA SER A 82 2.24 12.39 19.19
C SER A 82 2.33 12.76 17.71
N PRO A 83 3.05 13.82 17.32
CA PRO A 83 3.22 14.18 15.91
C PRO A 83 3.79 13.04 15.07
N ASN A 84 3.25 12.89 13.87
CA ASN A 84 3.57 11.81 12.93
C ASN A 84 3.13 10.41 13.39
N GLU A 85 2.23 10.34 14.34
CA GLU A 85 1.60 9.09 14.74
C GLU A 85 0.15 9.03 14.28
N PHE A 86 -0.32 7.83 14.01
CA PHE A 86 -1.71 7.58 13.66
C PHE A 86 -2.25 6.39 14.44
N PHE A 87 -3.56 6.38 14.59
CA PHE A 87 -4.31 5.32 15.25
C PHE A 87 -5.56 4.99 14.45
N ILE A 88 -5.88 3.69 14.32
CA ILE A 88 -7.16 3.27 13.74
C ILE A 88 -8.02 2.63 14.84
N ILE A 89 -9.09 3.32 15.21
CA ILE A 89 -10.07 2.85 16.19
C ILE A 89 -10.99 1.83 15.51
N PRO A 90 -11.15 0.61 16.06
CA PRO A 90 -12.04 -0.40 15.52
C PRO A 90 -13.52 -0.07 15.72
N LYS A 91 -14.36 -0.72 14.90
CA LYS A 91 -15.82 -0.65 15.05
C LYS A 91 -16.29 -1.25 16.37
N LYS A 92 -17.36 -0.68 16.91
CA LYS A 92 -18.15 -1.23 18.04
C LYS A 92 -17.34 -1.43 19.33
N VAL A 93 -16.15 -0.86 19.41
CA VAL A 93 -15.32 -0.90 20.61
C VAL A 93 -15.50 0.42 21.37
N LYS A 94 -15.72 0.33 22.68
CA LYS A 94 -15.78 1.48 23.58
C LYS A 94 -14.51 2.29 23.43
N HIS A 95 -14.62 3.58 23.20
CA HIS A 95 -13.45 4.45 23.10
C HIS A 95 -13.77 5.88 23.52
N GLU A 96 -12.68 6.53 23.89
CA GLU A 96 -12.64 7.95 24.23
C GLU A 96 -11.37 8.55 23.67
N TYR A 97 -11.40 9.79 23.24
CA TYR A 97 -10.20 10.51 22.84
C TYR A 97 -10.31 11.99 23.16
N ARG A 98 -9.17 12.60 23.46
CA ARG A 98 -9.06 14.02 23.78
C ARG A 98 -7.72 14.60 23.38
N ALA A 99 -7.71 15.91 23.12
CA ALA A 99 -6.48 16.67 22.96
C ALA A 99 -5.80 16.87 24.33
N ASP A 100 -4.48 17.02 24.31
CA ASP A 100 -3.73 17.48 25.46
C ASP A 100 -4.11 18.94 25.77
N GLU A 101 -4.17 19.31 27.06
CA GLU A 101 -4.59 20.65 27.48
C GLU A 101 -3.52 21.71 27.21
N SER A 102 -2.25 21.35 27.34
CA SER A 102 -1.09 22.25 27.19
C SER A 102 -0.60 22.33 25.74
N ASP A 103 -0.63 21.21 25.01
CA ASP A 103 -0.18 21.11 23.63
C ASP A 103 -1.23 20.36 22.76
N PRO A 104 -2.39 20.97 22.51
CA PRO A 104 -3.49 20.32 21.83
C PRO A 104 -3.16 19.95 20.39
N TRP A 105 -3.53 18.75 20.01
CA TRP A 105 -3.22 18.16 18.72
C TRP A 105 -3.81 18.88 17.52
N THR A 106 -3.13 18.77 16.39
CA THR A 106 -3.64 19.04 15.05
C THR A 106 -3.79 17.72 14.35
N ILE A 107 -5.03 17.36 13.96
CA ILE A 107 -5.35 16.04 13.43
C ILE A 107 -6.06 16.11 12.09
N TYR A 108 -5.80 15.08 11.26
CA TYR A 108 -6.61 14.64 10.13
C TYR A 108 -7.32 13.36 10.51
N TRP A 109 -8.57 13.23 10.19
CA TRP A 109 -9.34 12.06 10.58
C TRP A 109 -10.34 11.66 9.51
N PHE A 110 -10.63 10.34 9.44
CA PHE A 110 -11.58 9.72 8.54
C PHE A 110 -12.41 8.70 9.28
N HIS A 111 -13.73 8.67 9.02
CA HIS A 111 -14.56 7.52 9.31
C HIS A 111 -14.78 6.74 8.01
N PHE A 112 -14.55 5.46 8.02
CA PHE A 112 -14.64 4.63 6.83
C PHE A 112 -15.23 3.25 7.12
N ASN A 113 -15.78 2.61 6.07
CA ASN A 113 -16.51 1.37 6.20
C ASN A 113 -16.37 0.50 4.94
N GLY A 114 -16.94 -0.71 4.98
CA GLY A 114 -16.92 -1.70 3.90
C GLY A 114 -16.13 -2.95 4.25
N VAL A 115 -16.19 -3.96 3.39
CA VAL A 115 -15.49 -5.24 3.59
C VAL A 115 -13.98 -5.02 3.55
N LEU A 116 -13.51 -4.25 2.58
CA LEU A 116 -12.08 -3.93 2.43
C LEU A 116 -11.55 -3.12 3.62
N ALA A 117 -12.39 -2.26 4.23
CA ALA A 117 -12.01 -1.54 5.44
C ALA A 117 -11.68 -2.49 6.61
N LYS A 118 -12.39 -3.61 6.72
CA LYS A 118 -12.10 -4.66 7.71
C LYS A 118 -10.74 -5.31 7.46
N GLU A 119 -10.46 -5.66 6.20
CA GLU A 119 -9.19 -6.28 5.82
C GLU A 119 -7.99 -5.35 6.04
N LEU A 120 -8.15 -4.06 5.71
CA LEU A 120 -7.14 -3.03 5.98
C LEU A 120 -6.88 -2.89 7.49
N PHE A 121 -7.92 -2.90 8.31
CA PHE A 121 -7.78 -2.86 9.76
C PHE A 121 -7.05 -4.09 10.31
N GLN A 122 -7.31 -5.28 9.78
CA GLN A 122 -6.59 -6.50 10.16
C GLN A 122 -5.10 -6.41 9.80
N ARG A 123 -4.76 -5.87 8.62
CA ARG A 123 -3.37 -5.60 8.23
C ARG A 123 -2.69 -4.62 9.18
N TYR A 124 -3.39 -3.54 9.52
CA TYR A 124 -2.91 -2.59 10.51
C TYR A 124 -2.58 -3.25 11.86
N LYS A 125 -3.41 -4.16 12.36
CA LYS A 125 -3.17 -4.89 13.62
C LYS A 125 -2.02 -5.91 13.52
N ALA A 126 -1.83 -6.53 12.38
CA ALA A 126 -0.86 -7.60 12.21
C ALA A 126 0.61 -7.12 12.14
N THR A 127 0.85 -5.83 11.85
CA THR A 127 2.19 -5.31 11.60
C THR A 127 2.96 -4.89 12.83
N ASP A 128 2.33 -4.74 14.01
CA ASP A 128 3.03 -4.42 15.27
C ASP A 128 2.14 -4.70 16.49
N ALA A 129 2.79 -4.98 17.66
CA ALA A 129 2.10 -5.12 18.93
C ALA A 129 1.55 -3.79 19.49
N LYS A 130 2.03 -2.65 18.99
CA LYS A 130 1.53 -1.32 19.34
C LYS A 130 0.32 -0.96 18.49
N ASN A 131 -0.74 -0.46 19.11
CA ASN A 131 -1.95 -0.03 18.38
C ASN A 131 -1.80 1.33 17.69
N TYR A 132 -0.78 2.14 18.02
CA TYR A 132 -0.41 3.35 17.29
C TYR A 132 0.89 3.14 16.52
N LYS A 133 1.05 3.85 15.42
CA LYS A 133 2.19 3.68 14.52
C LYS A 133 2.71 5.02 14.04
N ASN A 134 4.03 5.08 13.87
CA ASN A 134 4.68 6.20 13.23
C ASN A 134 4.45 6.19 11.73
N THR A 135 4.26 7.38 11.15
CA THR A 135 4.27 7.60 9.71
C THR A 135 5.02 8.89 9.44
N PRO A 136 6.06 8.92 8.59
CA PRO A 136 6.75 10.15 8.27
C PRO A 136 5.78 11.22 7.78
N PHE A 137 6.01 12.47 8.19
CA PHE A 137 5.25 13.60 7.65
C PHE A 137 5.43 13.65 6.13
N SER A 138 4.34 13.83 5.41
CA SER A 138 4.36 13.94 3.95
C SER A 138 3.41 15.04 3.51
N LYS A 139 3.94 16.00 2.74
CA LYS A 139 3.13 17.04 2.11
C LYS A 139 2.11 16.44 1.14
N GLU A 140 2.46 15.34 0.48
CA GLU A 140 1.61 14.62 -0.46
C GLU A 140 0.35 14.08 0.23
N LYS A 141 0.46 13.60 1.48
CA LYS A 141 -0.71 13.19 2.28
C LYS A 141 -1.66 14.36 2.52
N ILE A 142 -1.12 15.54 2.83
CA ILE A 142 -1.94 16.72 3.06
C ILE A 142 -2.63 17.18 1.76
N ILE A 143 -1.89 17.23 0.65
CA ILE A 143 -2.44 17.55 -0.67
C ILE A 143 -3.54 16.56 -1.07
N LEU A 144 -3.32 15.27 -0.82
CA LEU A 144 -4.30 14.24 -1.12
C LEU A 144 -5.56 14.38 -0.24
N PHE A 145 -5.40 14.70 1.05
CA PHE A 145 -6.53 15.00 1.93
C PHE A 145 -7.35 16.18 1.40
N GLU A 146 -6.71 17.30 1.06
CA GLU A 146 -7.38 18.49 0.53
C GLU A 146 -8.15 18.17 -0.76
N LYS A 147 -7.56 17.37 -1.65
CA LYS A 147 -8.25 16.93 -2.87
C LYS A 147 -9.49 16.10 -2.56
N ILE A 148 -9.40 15.16 -1.63
CA ILE A 148 -10.54 14.33 -1.20
C ILE A 148 -11.63 15.23 -0.57
N PHE A 149 -11.22 16.12 0.32
CA PHE A 149 -12.14 17.03 0.99
C PHE A 149 -12.94 17.85 -0.01
N ASN A 150 -12.26 18.49 -0.96
CA ASN A 150 -12.90 19.33 -1.99
C ASN A 150 -13.85 18.52 -2.90
N LEU A 151 -13.55 17.25 -3.19
CA LEU A 151 -14.44 16.39 -3.98
C LEU A 151 -15.76 16.10 -3.26
N PHE A 152 -15.74 15.95 -1.95
CA PHE A 152 -16.95 15.73 -1.16
C PHE A 152 -17.70 17.04 -0.84
N ASP A 153 -17.00 18.18 -0.80
CA ASP A 153 -17.58 19.48 -0.41
C ASP A 153 -18.37 20.15 -1.54
N HIS A 154 -17.91 20.06 -2.79
CA HIS A 154 -18.41 20.93 -3.86
C HIS A 154 -19.52 20.30 -4.71
N ASN A 155 -19.56 18.99 -4.90
CA ASN A 155 -20.57 18.32 -5.73
C ASN A 155 -20.75 16.86 -5.33
N ASN A 156 -21.97 16.36 -5.38
CA ASN A 156 -22.29 14.98 -5.03
C ASN A 156 -22.67 14.14 -6.27
N LEU A 157 -21.99 14.37 -7.41
CA LEU A 157 -22.15 13.53 -8.60
C LEU A 157 -21.54 12.14 -8.34
N GLU A 158 -22.16 11.09 -8.87
CA GLU A 158 -21.77 9.71 -8.61
C GLU A 158 -20.28 9.45 -8.94
N ASN A 159 -19.80 9.92 -10.08
CA ASN A 159 -18.40 9.81 -10.47
C ASN A 159 -17.43 10.52 -9.54
N GLN A 160 -17.84 11.61 -8.90
CA GLN A 160 -17.04 12.32 -7.91
C GLN A 160 -17.00 11.57 -6.58
N ILE A 161 -18.14 10.98 -6.16
CA ILE A 161 -18.22 10.10 -4.99
C ILE A 161 -17.32 8.87 -5.20
N GLU A 162 -17.33 8.25 -6.38
CA GLU A 162 -16.43 7.17 -6.74
C GLU A 162 -14.97 7.58 -6.59
N TYR A 163 -14.59 8.66 -7.27
CA TYR A 163 -13.20 9.14 -7.28
C TYR A 163 -12.72 9.53 -5.88
N ALA A 164 -13.54 10.24 -5.10
CA ALA A 164 -13.22 10.61 -3.73
C ALA A 164 -13.00 9.36 -2.84
N ASN A 165 -13.81 8.32 -2.97
CA ASN A 165 -13.65 7.08 -2.20
C ASN A 165 -12.40 6.29 -2.64
N LEU A 166 -12.08 6.22 -3.93
CA LEU A 166 -10.84 5.61 -4.42
C LEU A 166 -9.59 6.34 -3.91
N LEU A 167 -9.60 7.67 -3.93
CA LEU A 167 -8.53 8.47 -3.34
C LEU A 167 -8.43 8.28 -1.82
N SER A 168 -9.56 8.16 -1.12
CA SER A 168 -9.59 7.91 0.31
C SER A 168 -9.03 6.52 0.67
N LEU A 169 -9.32 5.52 -0.15
CA LEU A 169 -8.69 4.20 -0.04
C LEU A 169 -7.16 4.30 -0.19
N SER A 170 -6.70 5.02 -1.23
CA SER A 170 -5.28 5.29 -1.44
C SER A 170 -4.67 6.03 -0.24
N PHE A 171 -5.32 7.09 0.26
CA PHE A 171 -4.87 7.83 1.44
C PHE A 171 -4.69 6.91 2.66
N ILE A 172 -5.70 6.12 3.02
CA ILE A 172 -5.63 5.21 4.17
C ILE A 172 -4.56 4.14 3.96
N SER A 173 -4.39 3.65 2.73
CA SER A 173 -3.34 2.68 2.39
C SER A 173 -1.93 3.21 2.69
N THR A 174 -1.67 4.51 2.53
CA THR A 174 -0.34 5.12 2.83
C THR A 174 0.05 5.04 4.31
N PHE A 175 -0.89 4.81 5.21
CA PHE A 175 -0.62 4.61 6.63
C PHE A 175 -0.35 3.14 6.96
N ILE A 176 -1.03 2.22 6.27
CA ILE A 176 -0.96 0.78 6.52
C ILE A 176 0.26 0.17 5.81
N TYR A 177 0.51 0.59 4.58
CA TYR A 177 1.64 0.16 3.76
C TYR A 177 2.64 1.32 3.65
N GLN A 178 3.58 1.38 4.57
CA GLN A 178 4.58 2.43 4.57
C GLN A 178 5.71 2.09 3.57
N ASP A 179 6.36 3.12 3.04
CA ASP A 179 7.53 2.95 2.16
C ASP A 179 8.66 2.13 2.80
N SER A 180 8.74 2.11 4.14
CA SER A 180 9.65 1.23 4.88
C SER A 180 9.37 -0.26 4.63
N ASP A 181 8.11 -0.62 4.38
CA ASP A 181 7.71 -2.02 4.10
C ASP A 181 8.14 -2.44 2.69
N PHE A 182 8.35 -1.46 1.80
CA PHE A 182 8.84 -1.62 0.43
C PHE A 182 10.29 -1.17 0.26
N LYS A 183 10.85 -0.45 1.23
CA LYS A 183 12.30 -0.23 1.33
C LYS A 183 12.89 -1.54 1.80
N VAL A 184 13.26 -2.37 0.84
CA VAL A 184 14.32 -3.33 1.03
C VAL A 184 15.42 -2.55 1.77
N ASN A 185 15.77 -2.96 2.99
CA ASN A 185 16.81 -2.30 3.79
C ASN A 185 18.00 -2.02 2.87
N ARG A 186 18.30 -0.74 2.62
CA ARG A 186 19.49 -0.32 1.88
C ARG A 186 20.72 -0.48 2.78
N SER A 187 20.92 -1.70 3.30
CA SER A 187 22.21 -2.12 3.81
C SER A 187 23.13 -2.39 2.63
N ASP A 188 24.45 -2.43 2.84
CA ASP A 188 25.41 -2.84 1.82
C ASP A 188 25.04 -4.18 1.16
N ASN A 189 24.31 -5.03 1.89
CA ASN A 189 23.74 -6.29 1.41
C ASN A 189 22.64 -6.15 0.35
N ASP A 190 21.90 -5.04 0.30
CA ASP A 190 20.87 -4.81 -0.73
C ASP A 190 21.46 -4.24 -2.00
N ASN A 191 22.61 -3.53 -1.91
CA ASN A 191 23.37 -3.14 -3.05
C ASN A 191 23.81 -4.35 -3.87
N ILE A 192 24.20 -5.47 -3.20
CA ILE A 192 24.64 -6.67 -3.93
C ILE A 192 23.47 -7.34 -4.66
N ILE A 193 22.28 -7.48 -4.05
CA ILE A 193 21.11 -8.08 -4.72
C ILE A 193 20.69 -7.25 -5.93
N ASN A 194 20.71 -5.92 -5.82
CA ASN A 194 20.39 -5.04 -6.93
C ASN A 194 21.48 -5.11 -8.02
N SER A 195 22.74 -5.21 -7.64
CA SER A 195 23.85 -5.40 -8.58
C SER A 195 23.72 -6.72 -9.35
N ILE A 196 23.34 -7.81 -8.67
CA ILE A 196 23.07 -9.10 -9.32
C ILE A 196 21.87 -9.00 -10.26
N LYS A 197 20.76 -8.37 -9.83
CA LYS A 197 19.59 -8.15 -10.69
C LYS A 197 19.97 -7.38 -11.96
N ASN A 198 20.67 -6.27 -11.83
CA ASN A 198 21.09 -5.46 -12.95
C ASN A 198 22.01 -6.23 -13.88
N PHE A 199 23.02 -6.92 -13.33
CA PHE A 199 23.91 -7.78 -14.11
C PHE A 199 23.14 -8.83 -14.94
N LEU A 200 22.15 -9.51 -14.34
CA LEU A 200 21.34 -10.50 -15.04
C LEU A 200 20.45 -9.86 -16.11
N LEU A 201 19.87 -8.68 -15.83
CA LEU A 201 19.02 -7.96 -16.77
C LEU A 201 19.80 -7.41 -17.96
N ASP A 202 21.03 -6.93 -17.73
CA ASP A 202 21.91 -6.41 -18.78
C ASP A 202 22.51 -7.53 -19.67
N ASN A 203 22.37 -8.79 -19.28
CA ASN A 203 22.95 -9.94 -19.98
C ASN A 203 21.90 -11.05 -20.25
N LEU A 204 20.68 -10.66 -20.64
CA LEU A 204 19.61 -11.65 -20.96
C LEU A 204 19.92 -12.48 -22.20
N ASP A 205 20.85 -12.04 -23.04
CA ASP A 205 21.36 -12.75 -24.22
C ASP A 205 22.39 -13.84 -23.90
N LYS A 206 22.83 -13.94 -22.64
CA LYS A 206 23.86 -14.89 -22.20
C LYS A 206 23.28 -15.98 -21.31
N ASN A 207 24.04 -17.06 -21.15
CA ASN A 207 23.78 -18.10 -20.17
C ASN A 207 24.76 -17.96 -19.01
N PHE A 208 24.26 -18.16 -17.79
CA PHE A 208 25.05 -18.23 -16.57
C PHE A 208 24.60 -19.42 -15.73
N THR A 209 25.56 -20.03 -15.08
CA THR A 209 25.33 -20.95 -13.98
C THR A 209 25.29 -20.17 -12.65
N LEU A 210 24.72 -20.78 -11.61
CA LEU A 210 24.77 -20.19 -10.27
C LEU A 210 26.20 -19.99 -9.78
N ASP A 211 27.11 -20.88 -10.19
CA ASP A 211 28.55 -20.80 -9.87
C ASP A 211 29.20 -19.56 -10.45
N GLU A 212 28.97 -19.29 -11.72
CA GLU A 212 29.53 -18.12 -12.40
C GLU A 212 29.02 -16.82 -11.79
N VAL A 213 27.72 -16.77 -11.44
CA VAL A 213 27.16 -15.60 -10.74
C VAL A 213 27.78 -15.47 -9.35
N ALA A 214 27.91 -16.54 -8.60
CA ALA A 214 28.51 -16.54 -7.26
C ALA A 214 29.95 -16.07 -7.28
N ASN A 215 30.76 -16.62 -8.20
CA ASN A 215 32.17 -16.26 -8.38
C ASN A 215 32.33 -14.79 -8.80
N LYS A 216 31.50 -14.31 -9.75
CA LYS A 216 31.53 -12.91 -10.21
C LYS A 216 31.34 -11.91 -9.09
N PHE A 217 30.52 -12.23 -8.12
CA PHE A 217 30.21 -11.32 -6.99
C PHE A 217 30.99 -11.68 -5.71
N ASN A 218 31.89 -12.66 -5.75
CA ASN A 218 32.70 -13.12 -4.62
C ASN A 218 31.90 -13.59 -3.41
N TYR A 219 30.82 -14.32 -3.65
CA TYR A 219 29.99 -14.91 -2.59
C TYR A 219 29.83 -16.43 -2.76
N SER A 220 29.52 -17.12 -1.64
CA SER A 220 29.16 -18.52 -1.74
C SER A 220 27.77 -18.71 -2.36
N LYS A 221 27.58 -19.83 -3.10
CA LYS A 221 26.28 -20.20 -3.70
C LYS A 221 25.15 -20.21 -2.68
N SER A 222 25.39 -20.83 -1.51
CA SER A 222 24.38 -20.98 -0.46
C SER A 222 23.95 -19.61 0.08
N TYR A 223 24.89 -18.70 0.31
CA TYR A 223 24.60 -17.34 0.75
C TYR A 223 23.76 -16.60 -0.30
N LEU A 224 24.21 -16.56 -1.56
CA LEU A 224 23.49 -15.88 -2.62
C LEU A 224 22.10 -16.47 -2.86
N HIS A 225 21.97 -17.79 -2.87
CA HIS A 225 20.69 -18.46 -3.04
C HIS A 225 19.69 -18.04 -1.96
N THR A 226 20.08 -18.13 -0.69
CA THR A 226 19.20 -17.78 0.43
C THR A 226 18.86 -16.29 0.43
N LYS A 227 19.87 -15.44 0.28
CA LYS A 227 19.73 -14.00 0.33
C LYS A 227 18.92 -13.44 -0.84
N PHE A 228 19.20 -13.92 -2.06
CA PHE A 228 18.48 -13.49 -3.25
C PHE A 228 17.00 -13.92 -3.20
N LYS A 229 16.73 -15.16 -2.77
CA LYS A 229 15.38 -15.68 -2.61
C LYS A 229 14.58 -14.92 -1.55
N SER A 230 15.17 -14.60 -0.41
CA SER A 230 14.49 -13.82 0.64
C SER A 230 14.14 -12.40 0.19
N ASN A 231 14.95 -11.79 -0.70
CA ASN A 231 14.72 -10.43 -1.21
C ASN A 231 13.79 -10.38 -2.43
N THR A 232 13.80 -11.42 -3.28
CA THR A 232 13.10 -11.40 -4.57
C THR A 232 11.90 -12.35 -4.62
N GLY A 233 11.80 -13.24 -3.66
CA GLY A 233 10.85 -14.35 -3.68
C GLY A 233 11.27 -15.53 -4.57
N TYR A 234 12.33 -15.40 -5.38
CA TYR A 234 12.77 -16.39 -6.37
C TYR A 234 14.24 -16.76 -6.19
N PRO A 235 14.62 -18.04 -6.40
CA PRO A 235 16.02 -18.41 -6.64
C PRO A 235 16.60 -17.65 -7.84
N ILE A 236 17.91 -17.36 -7.82
CA ILE A 236 18.60 -16.54 -8.85
C ILE A 236 18.31 -17.04 -10.27
N MET A 237 18.50 -18.32 -10.53
CA MET A 237 18.33 -18.90 -11.88
C MET A 237 16.85 -18.92 -12.31
N VAL A 238 15.93 -19.07 -11.36
CA VAL A 238 14.48 -18.96 -11.63
C VAL A 238 14.12 -17.52 -11.99
N PHE A 239 14.65 -16.56 -11.26
CA PHE A 239 14.48 -15.14 -11.58
C PHE A 239 15.04 -14.79 -12.97
N PHE A 240 16.23 -15.28 -13.29
CA PHE A 240 16.87 -15.05 -14.58
C PHE A 240 16.03 -15.63 -15.74
N ASN A 241 15.60 -16.89 -15.62
CA ASN A 241 14.75 -17.53 -16.62
C ASN A 241 13.38 -16.84 -16.75
N LEU A 242 12.79 -16.34 -15.64
CA LEU A 242 11.58 -15.53 -15.69
C LEU A 242 11.80 -14.25 -16.52
N LYS A 243 12.92 -13.53 -16.30
CA LYS A 243 13.24 -12.31 -17.04
C LYS A 243 13.51 -12.57 -18.53
N LYS A 244 14.23 -13.64 -18.86
CA LYS A 244 14.38 -14.11 -20.26
C LYS A 244 13.02 -14.44 -20.88
N THR A 245 12.13 -15.12 -20.15
CA THR A 245 10.78 -15.43 -20.64
C THR A 245 9.95 -14.17 -20.88
N GLN A 246 10.03 -13.18 -20.00
CA GLN A 246 9.39 -11.88 -20.21
C GLN A 246 9.91 -11.19 -21.47
N LYS A 247 11.22 -11.22 -21.69
CA LYS A 247 11.83 -10.66 -22.90
C LYS A 247 11.42 -11.43 -24.16
N ALA A 248 11.28 -12.75 -24.06
CA ALA A 248 10.72 -13.56 -25.15
C ALA A 248 9.30 -13.16 -25.51
N CYS A 249 8.44 -12.87 -24.53
CA CYS A 249 7.08 -12.38 -24.81
C CYS A 249 7.09 -11.07 -25.58
N GLU A 250 8.02 -10.14 -25.29
CA GLU A 250 8.18 -8.90 -26.05
C GLU A 250 8.49 -9.22 -27.53
N TYR A 251 9.48 -10.08 -27.79
CA TYR A 251 9.81 -10.48 -29.16
C TYR A 251 8.67 -11.18 -29.88
N LEU A 252 7.95 -12.10 -29.18
CA LEU A 252 6.78 -12.79 -29.74
C LEU A 252 5.65 -11.85 -30.12
N ASN A 253 5.47 -10.76 -29.38
CA ASN A 253 4.38 -9.77 -29.59
C ASN A 253 4.73 -8.71 -30.63
N TYR A 254 5.99 -8.31 -30.70
CA TYR A 254 6.37 -7.08 -31.42
C TYR A 254 7.37 -7.31 -32.55
N THR A 255 7.69 -8.58 -32.88
CA THR A 255 8.61 -8.90 -33.98
C THR A 255 8.14 -10.12 -34.76
N ASP A 256 8.65 -10.26 -36.00
CA ASP A 256 8.41 -11.42 -36.86
C ASP A 256 9.41 -12.57 -36.63
N LEU A 257 10.26 -12.45 -35.63
CA LEU A 257 11.25 -13.48 -35.31
C LEU A 257 10.59 -14.85 -35.08
N SER A 258 11.25 -15.88 -35.59
CA SER A 258 10.90 -17.27 -35.31
C SER A 258 11.19 -17.62 -33.85
N ILE A 259 10.52 -18.66 -33.33
CA ILE A 259 10.76 -19.15 -31.97
C ILE A 259 12.22 -19.54 -31.75
N LYS A 260 12.86 -20.07 -32.79
CA LYS A 260 14.28 -20.47 -32.77
C LYS A 260 15.19 -19.23 -32.65
N GLU A 261 14.93 -18.19 -33.44
CA GLU A 261 15.69 -16.94 -33.36
C GLU A 261 15.53 -16.24 -32.01
N ILE A 262 14.30 -16.20 -31.47
CA ILE A 262 14.02 -15.67 -30.14
C ILE A 262 14.79 -16.44 -29.08
N SER A 263 14.78 -17.79 -29.13
CA SER A 263 15.52 -18.63 -28.21
C SER A 263 17.00 -18.25 -28.14
N TYR A 264 17.67 -18.14 -29.28
CA TYR A 264 19.08 -17.74 -29.34
C TYR A 264 19.32 -16.30 -28.89
N LYS A 265 18.42 -15.40 -29.27
CA LYS A 265 18.53 -13.96 -28.93
C LYS A 265 18.42 -13.70 -27.44
N ILE A 266 17.77 -14.59 -26.69
CA ILE A 266 17.67 -14.52 -25.21
C ILE A 266 18.60 -15.52 -24.54
N GLY A 267 19.64 -16.01 -25.26
CA GLY A 267 20.72 -16.81 -24.72
C GLY A 267 20.32 -18.25 -24.31
N PHE A 268 19.40 -18.88 -25.02
CA PHE A 268 19.18 -20.32 -24.88
C PHE A 268 19.76 -21.03 -26.10
N ASP A 269 20.69 -21.96 -25.87
CA ASP A 269 21.33 -22.75 -26.93
C ASP A 269 20.41 -23.85 -27.50
N ASP A 270 19.41 -24.29 -26.70
CA ASP A 270 18.43 -25.29 -27.11
C ASP A 270 17.00 -24.68 -27.14
N PRO A 271 16.40 -24.52 -28.35
CA PRO A 271 15.02 -24.04 -28.49
C PRO A 271 13.94 -24.92 -27.84
N LEU A 272 14.21 -26.24 -27.69
CA LEU A 272 13.29 -27.15 -27.00
C LEU A 272 13.33 -26.93 -25.49
N TYR A 273 14.51 -26.72 -24.94
CA TYR A 273 14.67 -26.35 -23.54
C TYR A 273 14.02 -24.98 -23.25
N PHE A 274 14.27 -23.98 -24.11
CA PHE A 274 13.57 -22.70 -24.04
C PHE A 274 12.04 -22.88 -24.02
N SER A 275 11.50 -23.67 -24.93
CA SER A 275 10.06 -23.90 -25.03
C SER A 275 9.46 -24.53 -23.77
N ARG A 276 10.21 -25.41 -23.09
CA ARG A 276 9.83 -26.01 -21.81
C ARG A 276 9.82 -24.95 -20.69
N ILE A 277 10.89 -24.16 -20.59
CA ILE A 277 11.00 -23.07 -19.61
C ILE A 277 9.87 -22.05 -19.82
N PHE A 278 9.66 -21.62 -21.05
CA PHE A 278 8.58 -20.68 -21.40
C PHE A 278 7.21 -21.22 -20.98
N LYS A 279 6.92 -22.49 -21.30
CA LYS A 279 5.65 -23.14 -20.94
C LYS A 279 5.47 -23.20 -19.42
N ASN A 280 6.53 -23.45 -18.65
CA ASN A 280 6.45 -23.47 -17.18
C ASN A 280 6.05 -22.12 -16.59
N PHE A 281 6.53 -21.00 -17.16
CA PHE A 281 6.17 -19.67 -16.68
C PHE A 281 4.85 -19.14 -17.25
N MET A 282 4.57 -19.42 -18.53
CA MET A 282 3.44 -18.81 -19.25
C MET A 282 2.22 -19.74 -19.37
N GLY A 283 2.31 -20.99 -18.90
CA GLY A 283 1.24 -21.99 -18.99
C GLY A 283 1.03 -22.59 -20.39
N LYS A 284 1.60 -22.00 -21.45
CA LYS A 284 1.47 -22.43 -22.85
C LYS A 284 2.79 -22.28 -23.61
N SER A 285 2.95 -23.07 -24.70
CA SER A 285 4.15 -23.00 -25.51
C SER A 285 4.31 -21.64 -26.21
N PRO A 286 5.56 -21.23 -26.57
CA PRO A 286 5.80 -20.00 -27.33
C PRO A 286 4.97 -19.92 -28.62
N ARG A 287 4.79 -21.06 -29.33
CA ARG A 287 3.99 -21.16 -30.53
C ARG A 287 2.52 -20.83 -30.29
N ASN A 288 1.94 -21.39 -29.23
CA ASN A 288 0.55 -21.13 -28.87
C ASN A 288 0.37 -19.70 -28.35
N TYR A 289 1.35 -19.20 -27.61
CA TYR A 289 1.36 -17.82 -27.13
C TYR A 289 1.30 -16.84 -28.29
N LYS A 290 2.17 -17.00 -29.33
CA LYS A 290 2.20 -16.14 -30.54
C LYS A 290 0.89 -16.22 -31.33
N LYS A 291 0.27 -17.41 -31.44
CA LYS A 291 -1.02 -17.57 -32.14
C LYS A 291 -2.17 -16.83 -31.45
N ASP A 292 -2.18 -16.78 -30.13
CA ASP A 292 -3.26 -16.12 -29.36
C ASP A 292 -3.19 -14.59 -29.46
N GLN A 293 -2.04 -14.03 -29.86
CA GLN A 293 -1.84 -12.59 -30.04
C GLN A 293 -2.26 -12.09 -31.44
N ILE A 294 -2.41 -13.01 -32.41
CA ILE A 294 -2.75 -12.70 -33.81
C ILE A 294 -4.30 -12.72 -34.04
N LYS A 295 -5.05 -13.04 -32.96
CA LYS A 295 -6.51 -12.94 -32.93
C LYS A 295 -6.96 -11.59 -32.36
#